data_b116f49c27e005fdfaf3d309c36d6212
#
_entry.id   b116f49c27e005fdfaf3d309c36d6212
#
_cell.length_a   1.000
_cell.length_b   1.000
_cell.length_c   1.000
_cell.angle_alpha   90.00
_cell.angle_beta   90.00
_cell.angle_gamma   90.00
#
_symmetry.space_group_name_H-M   'P 1'
#
loop_
_entity.id
_entity.type
_entity.pdbx_description
1 polymer ?
#
loop_
_entity_poly.entity_id
_entity_poly.type
_entity_poly.pdbx_seq_one_letter_code
_entity_poly.pdbx_strand_id
1 'polypeptide(L)'
;MAELMHLGKLEAIREDCYKSVNRYAILGAANAINPIPGLDISVDAGLCLRMMADMRARFGLSKEAEEKLRHYDVLVPLVKKVFDFATKQGVMILLKSFGKRYLGKTTVKYVPFIGQGIAAAAGYGMMRWFARQYIEDCYELACRARDNAITIEAEAKVVP
;
A
#
# COMPACT_ATOMS: atom_id res chain seq x y z
N MET A 1 -14.25 -1.91 14.84
CA MET A 1 -13.86 -3.32 14.56
C MET A 1 -15.07 -4.19 14.23
N ALA A 2 -16.10 -4.28 15.06
CA ALA A 2 -17.27 -5.13 14.79
C ALA A 2 -18.00 -4.82 13.46
N GLU A 3 -18.06 -3.56 13.04
CA GLU A 3 -18.70 -3.15 11.78
C GLU A 3 -17.91 -3.51 10.51
N LEU A 4 -16.60 -3.66 10.60
CA LEU A 4 -15.75 -4.07 9.47
C LEU A 4 -15.76 -5.58 9.21
N MET A 5 -16.42 -6.36 10.04
CA MET A 5 -16.36 -7.82 10.02
C MET A 5 -17.28 -8.50 8.98
N HIS A 6 -18.03 -7.74 8.19
CA HIS A 6 -18.82 -8.30 7.08
C HIS A 6 -17.98 -8.39 5.81
N LEU A 7 -17.86 -9.59 5.22
CA LEU A 7 -17.08 -9.84 4.00
C LEU A 7 -17.46 -8.90 2.86
N GLY A 8 -18.75 -8.69 2.63
CA GLY A 8 -19.23 -7.76 1.59
C GLY A 8 -18.81 -6.31 1.85
N LYS A 9 -18.65 -5.91 3.11
CA LYS A 9 -18.17 -4.57 3.44
C LYS A 9 -16.67 -4.42 3.16
N LEU A 10 -15.87 -5.46 3.44
CA LEU A 10 -14.43 -5.47 3.12
C LEU A 10 -14.19 -5.44 1.60
N GLU A 11 -15.00 -6.16 0.82
CA GLU A 11 -14.96 -6.10 -0.64
C GLU A 11 -15.31 -4.72 -1.18
N ALA A 12 -16.35 -4.08 -0.64
CA ALA A 12 -16.73 -2.72 -1.02
C ALA A 12 -15.62 -1.70 -0.70
N ILE A 13 -14.96 -1.84 0.45
CA ILE A 13 -13.79 -1.01 0.83
C ILE A 13 -12.64 -1.25 -0.15
N ARG A 14 -12.37 -2.50 -0.50
CA ARG A 14 -11.33 -2.87 -1.47
C ARG A 14 -11.56 -2.20 -2.82
N GLU A 15 -12.78 -2.28 -3.36
CA GLU A 15 -13.14 -1.62 -4.62
C GLU A 15 -13.01 -0.09 -4.53
N ASP A 16 -13.41 0.51 -3.43
CA ASP A 16 -13.30 1.95 -3.23
C ASP A 16 -11.83 2.40 -3.13
N CYS A 17 -10.98 1.60 -2.48
CA CYS A 17 -9.54 1.78 -2.50
C CYS A 17 -8.99 1.75 -3.94
N TYR A 18 -9.41 0.80 -4.77
CA TYR A 18 -8.99 0.74 -6.18
C TYR A 18 -9.38 1.98 -6.99
N LYS A 19 -10.56 2.54 -6.75
CA LYS A 19 -10.99 3.80 -7.39
C LYS A 19 -10.08 4.96 -6.98
N SER A 20 -9.67 5.02 -5.71
CA SER A 20 -8.79 6.07 -5.20
C SER A 20 -7.35 5.98 -5.72
N VAL A 21 -6.88 4.80 -6.14
CA VAL A 21 -5.53 4.58 -6.69
C VAL A 21 -5.22 5.51 -7.86
N ASN A 22 -6.20 5.77 -8.73
CA ASN A 22 -5.98 6.64 -9.87
C ASN A 22 -5.58 8.06 -9.48
N ARG A 23 -6.11 8.59 -8.38
CA ARG A 23 -5.74 9.93 -7.88
C ARG A 23 -4.28 9.95 -7.44
N TYR A 24 -3.84 8.95 -6.69
CA TYR A 24 -2.45 8.85 -6.25
C TYR A 24 -1.48 8.61 -7.41
N ALA A 25 -1.90 7.81 -8.40
CA ALA A 25 -1.09 7.53 -9.58
C ALA A 25 -0.91 8.78 -10.47
N ILE A 26 -1.94 9.61 -10.61
CA ILE A 26 -1.86 10.89 -11.33
C ILE A 26 -0.93 11.86 -10.61
N LEU A 27 -1.03 11.95 -9.29
CA LEU A 27 -0.14 12.80 -8.48
C LEU A 27 1.32 12.34 -8.58
N GLY A 28 1.59 11.03 -8.55
CA GLY A 28 2.92 10.48 -8.77
C GLY A 28 3.47 10.76 -10.17
N ALA A 29 2.62 10.67 -11.20
CA ALA A 29 3.02 11.02 -12.57
C ALA A 29 3.32 12.52 -12.72
N ALA A 30 2.55 13.39 -12.09
CA ALA A 30 2.77 14.83 -12.11
C ALA A 30 4.11 15.21 -11.45
N ASN A 31 4.49 14.51 -10.37
CA ASN A 31 5.79 14.71 -9.73
C ASN A 31 6.96 14.27 -10.61
N ALA A 32 6.81 13.20 -11.39
CA ALA A 32 7.84 12.69 -12.28
C ALA A 32 8.21 13.65 -13.42
N ILE A 33 7.36 14.64 -13.70
CA ILE A 33 7.60 15.69 -14.71
C ILE A 33 8.46 16.84 -14.15
N ASN A 34 8.64 16.93 -12.85
CA ASN A 34 9.34 18.02 -12.18
C ASN A 34 10.87 17.87 -12.33
N PRO A 35 11.59 18.88 -12.87
CA PRO A 35 13.01 18.74 -13.23
C PRO A 35 14.00 18.87 -12.07
N ILE A 36 13.56 18.90 -10.81
CA ILE A 36 14.44 19.11 -9.66
C ILE A 36 14.95 17.75 -9.14
N PRO A 37 16.23 17.39 -9.43
CA PRO A 37 16.79 16.10 -8.99
C PRO A 37 16.86 16.01 -7.46
N GLY A 38 16.35 14.93 -6.90
CA GLY A 38 16.39 14.65 -5.47
C GLY A 38 15.13 15.04 -4.68
N LEU A 39 14.30 15.95 -5.17
CA LEU A 39 12.99 16.26 -4.59
C LEU A 39 11.96 15.16 -4.89
N ASP A 40 12.06 14.52 -6.05
CA ASP A 40 11.13 13.54 -6.56
C ASP A 40 10.95 12.35 -5.62
N ILE A 41 12.05 11.77 -5.14
CA ILE A 41 12.01 10.57 -4.29
C ILE A 41 11.38 10.87 -2.92
N SER A 42 11.64 12.05 -2.35
CA SER A 42 11.08 12.43 -1.05
C SER A 42 9.59 12.71 -1.12
N VAL A 43 9.15 13.35 -2.20
CA VAL A 43 7.73 13.65 -2.46
C VAL A 43 6.97 12.37 -2.77
N ASP A 44 7.54 11.50 -3.59
CA ASP A 44 6.95 10.19 -3.92
C ASP A 44 6.87 9.29 -2.68
N ALA A 45 7.89 9.28 -1.82
CA ALA A 45 7.85 8.57 -0.56
C ALA A 45 6.75 9.10 0.38
N GLY A 46 6.59 10.42 0.46
CA GLY A 46 5.52 11.06 1.23
C GLY A 46 4.13 10.73 0.68
N LEU A 47 3.98 10.73 -0.63
CA LEU A 47 2.74 10.37 -1.31
C LEU A 47 2.36 8.90 -1.07
N CYS A 48 3.33 7.98 -1.18
CA CYS A 48 3.15 6.57 -0.87
C CYS A 48 2.72 6.35 0.59
N LEU A 49 3.38 7.00 1.54
CA LEU A 49 3.03 6.89 2.96
C LEU A 49 1.62 7.39 3.25
N ARG A 50 1.22 8.50 2.64
CA ARG A 50 -0.13 9.05 2.76
C ARG A 50 -1.17 8.09 2.19
N MET A 51 -0.90 7.52 1.02
CA MET A 51 -1.75 6.52 0.38
C MET A 51 -1.89 5.28 1.28
N MET A 52 -0.78 4.75 1.79
CA MET A 52 -0.79 3.60 2.69
C MET A 52 -1.59 3.86 3.96
N ALA A 53 -1.44 5.04 4.56
CA ALA A 53 -2.20 5.44 5.74
C ALA A 53 -3.70 5.55 5.46
N ASP A 54 -4.10 6.15 4.32
CA ASP A 54 -5.50 6.24 3.89
C ASP A 54 -6.12 4.84 3.69
N MET A 55 -5.42 3.95 3.01
CA MET A 55 -5.89 2.58 2.78
C MET A 55 -6.04 1.79 4.07
N ARG A 56 -5.07 1.84 4.98
CA ARG A 56 -5.18 1.22 6.30
C ARG A 56 -6.38 1.73 7.08
N ALA A 57 -6.57 3.06 7.11
CA ALA A 57 -7.69 3.67 7.81
C ALA A 57 -9.04 3.17 7.29
N ARG A 58 -9.19 3.02 5.97
CA ARG A 58 -10.41 2.48 5.34
C ARG A 58 -10.70 1.04 5.74
N PHE A 59 -9.67 0.20 5.88
CA PHE A 59 -9.79 -1.17 6.38
C PHE A 59 -9.90 -1.27 7.92
N GLY A 60 -9.88 -0.15 8.64
CA GLY A 60 -9.92 -0.13 10.11
C GLY A 60 -8.65 -0.65 10.78
N LEU A 61 -7.55 -0.69 10.03
CA LEU A 61 -6.23 -1.13 10.52
C LEU A 61 -5.51 0.03 11.23
N SER A 62 -5.99 0.38 12.41
CA SER A 62 -5.39 1.39 13.29
C SER A 62 -4.18 0.85 14.04
N LYS A 63 -3.49 1.70 14.79
CA LYS A 63 -2.39 1.27 15.67
C LYS A 63 -2.86 0.32 16.77
N GLU A 64 -4.04 0.56 17.32
CA GLU A 64 -4.65 -0.32 18.32
C GLU A 64 -5.00 -1.69 17.72
N ALA A 65 -5.45 -1.72 16.46
CA ALA A 65 -5.66 -2.97 15.73
C ALA A 65 -4.32 -3.69 15.47
N GLU A 66 -3.26 -2.97 15.10
CA GLU A 66 -1.92 -3.51 14.93
C GLU A 66 -1.43 -4.24 16.19
N GLU A 67 -1.51 -3.60 17.36
CA GLU A 67 -1.09 -4.18 18.63
C GLU A 67 -1.83 -5.48 18.93
N LYS A 68 -3.15 -5.51 18.72
CA LYS A 68 -3.95 -6.73 18.89
C LYS A 68 -3.56 -7.84 17.91
N LEU A 69 -3.36 -7.50 16.64
CA LEU A 69 -3.04 -8.47 15.58
C LEU A 69 -1.63 -9.07 15.74
N ARG A 70 -0.69 -8.34 16.35
CA ARG A 70 0.66 -8.85 16.63
C ARG A 70 0.68 -9.98 17.65
N HIS A 71 -0.36 -10.15 18.44
CA HIS A 71 -0.47 -11.27 19.38
C HIS A 71 -0.84 -12.61 18.72
N TYR A 72 -1.23 -12.58 17.44
CA TYR A 72 -1.55 -13.77 16.68
C TYR A 72 -0.40 -14.15 15.76
N ASP A 73 0.37 -15.18 16.09
CA ASP A 73 1.56 -15.60 15.35
C ASP A 73 1.30 -15.80 13.84
N VAL A 74 0.12 -16.34 13.50
CA VAL A 74 -0.31 -16.56 12.13
C VAL A 74 -0.46 -15.26 11.33
N LEU A 75 -0.74 -14.14 12.00
CA LEU A 75 -0.95 -12.82 11.38
C LEU A 75 0.32 -11.98 11.31
N VAL A 76 1.32 -12.29 12.11
CA VAL A 76 2.58 -11.52 12.18
C VAL A 76 3.21 -11.23 10.82
N PRO A 77 3.32 -12.18 9.86
CA PRO A 77 3.89 -11.90 8.54
C PRO A 77 3.11 -10.83 7.76
N LEU A 78 1.77 -10.86 7.82
CA LEU A 78 0.90 -9.87 7.18
C LEU A 78 0.93 -8.52 7.90
N VAL A 79 0.95 -8.54 9.24
CA VAL A 79 1.10 -7.32 10.05
C VAL A 79 2.39 -6.60 9.68
N LYS A 80 3.51 -7.32 9.53
CA LYS A 80 4.78 -6.74 9.07
C LYS A 80 4.66 -6.13 7.69
N LYS A 81 4.03 -6.79 6.73
CA LYS A 81 3.83 -6.23 5.38
C LYS A 81 3.01 -4.95 5.41
N VAL A 82 1.95 -4.90 6.20
CA VAL A 82 1.02 -3.76 6.22
C VAL A 82 1.55 -2.59 7.04
N PHE A 83 2.26 -2.85 8.14
CA PHE A 83 2.68 -1.80 9.08
C PHE A 83 4.18 -1.50 9.02
N ASP A 84 5.05 -2.50 9.03
CA ASP A 84 6.50 -2.27 9.12
C ASP A 84 7.07 -1.73 7.82
N PHE A 85 6.53 -2.14 6.65
CA PHE A 85 6.90 -1.55 5.36
C PHE A 85 6.30 -0.16 5.12
N ALA A 86 5.26 0.21 5.83
CA ALA A 86 4.65 1.54 5.76
C ALA A 86 5.47 2.60 6.53
N THR A 87 6.79 2.55 6.37
CA THR A 87 7.74 3.50 6.92
C THR A 87 8.45 4.24 5.79
N LYS A 88 8.95 5.45 6.08
CA LYS A 88 9.73 6.22 5.10
C LYS A 88 10.92 5.42 4.55
N GLN A 89 11.58 4.64 5.39
CA GLN A 89 12.70 3.77 4.98
C GLN A 89 12.24 2.62 4.08
N GLY A 90 11.15 1.92 4.42
CA GLY A 90 10.60 0.83 3.62
C GLY A 90 10.18 1.30 2.24
N VAL A 91 9.45 2.41 2.15
CA VAL A 91 9.04 3.02 0.88
C VAL A 91 10.26 3.47 0.07
N MET A 92 11.27 4.08 0.70
CA MET A 92 12.50 4.49 0.01
C MET A 92 13.28 3.30 -0.58
N ILE A 93 13.33 2.18 0.12
CA ILE A 93 13.96 0.96 -0.40
C ILE A 93 13.22 0.45 -1.62
N LEU A 94 11.88 0.41 -1.58
CA LEU A 94 11.05 -0.01 -2.70
C LEU A 94 11.24 0.90 -3.93
N LEU A 95 11.19 2.21 -3.75
CA LEU A 95 11.37 3.19 -4.82
C LEU A 95 12.77 3.11 -5.46
N LYS A 96 13.81 2.95 -4.64
CA LYS A 96 15.20 2.77 -5.13
C LYS A 96 15.37 1.45 -5.88
N SER A 97 14.78 0.38 -5.39
CA SER A 97 14.85 -0.94 -6.04
C SER A 97 14.15 -0.93 -7.40
N PHE A 98 13.00 -0.26 -7.48
CA PHE A 98 12.26 -0.08 -8.71
C PHE A 98 13.05 0.78 -9.71
N GLY A 99 13.57 1.91 -9.25
CA GLY A 99 14.40 2.82 -10.08
C GLY A 99 15.61 2.10 -10.70
N LYS A 100 16.35 1.32 -9.92
CA LYS A 100 17.49 0.52 -10.42
C LYS A 100 17.06 -0.52 -11.47
N ARG A 101 15.91 -1.14 -11.30
CA ARG A 101 15.43 -2.23 -12.15
C ARG A 101 14.90 -1.73 -13.49
N TYR A 102 14.25 -0.58 -13.53
CA TYR A 102 13.55 -0.05 -14.70
C TYR A 102 14.27 1.13 -15.37
N LEU A 103 14.95 1.98 -14.62
CA LEU A 103 15.66 3.15 -15.15
C LEU A 103 17.13 2.86 -15.51
N GLY A 104 17.73 1.83 -14.90
CA GLY A 104 19.14 1.45 -15.16
C GLY A 104 19.42 0.88 -16.54
N LYS A 105 18.41 0.53 -17.33
CA LYS A 105 18.54 -0.03 -18.69
C LYS A 105 18.18 0.93 -19.81
N THR A 106 17.70 2.13 -19.50
CA THR A 106 17.22 3.07 -20.51
C THR A 106 18.22 4.20 -20.66
N THR A 107 19.04 4.13 -21.71
CA THR A 107 19.91 5.22 -22.19
C THR A 107 19.04 6.33 -22.79
N VAL A 108 18.17 6.95 -22.00
CA VAL A 108 17.34 8.09 -22.43
C VAL A 108 18.09 9.41 -22.18
N LYS A 109 19.34 9.49 -22.61
CA LYS A 109 20.13 10.72 -22.47
C LYS A 109 19.87 11.77 -23.56
N TYR A 110 19.07 11.47 -24.57
CA TYR A 110 19.09 12.28 -25.80
C TYR A 110 17.79 12.97 -26.24
N VAL A 111 16.64 12.74 -25.57
CA VAL A 111 15.40 13.45 -25.95
C VAL A 111 14.63 13.87 -24.70
N PRO A 112 14.75 15.12 -24.25
CA PRO A 112 14.19 15.57 -22.96
C PRO A 112 12.67 15.42 -22.85
N PHE A 113 11.91 15.64 -23.92
CA PHE A 113 10.45 15.54 -23.88
C PHE A 113 9.93 14.08 -23.89
N ILE A 114 10.57 13.19 -24.65
CA ILE A 114 10.23 11.75 -24.67
C ILE A 114 10.62 11.12 -23.33
N GLY A 115 11.74 11.53 -22.74
CA GLY A 115 12.18 11.07 -21.43
C GLY A 115 11.19 11.41 -20.31
N GLN A 116 10.61 12.61 -20.32
CA GLN A 116 9.59 13.03 -19.35
C GLN A 116 8.29 12.21 -19.47
N GLY A 117 7.82 11.95 -20.68
CA GLY A 117 6.64 11.12 -20.92
C GLY A 117 6.83 9.67 -20.45
N ILE A 118 8.00 9.08 -20.71
CA ILE A 118 8.35 7.73 -20.25
C ILE A 118 8.46 7.70 -18.72
N ALA A 119 9.08 8.70 -18.09
CA ALA A 119 9.20 8.80 -16.65
C ALA A 119 7.82 8.93 -15.97
N ALA A 120 6.94 9.76 -16.53
CA ALA A 120 5.56 9.91 -16.03
C ALA A 120 4.76 8.61 -16.16
N ALA A 121 4.86 7.93 -17.29
CA ALA A 121 4.19 6.63 -17.51
C ALA A 121 4.73 5.56 -16.55
N ALA A 122 6.03 5.50 -16.33
CA ALA A 122 6.66 4.58 -15.39
C ALA A 122 6.24 4.88 -13.95
N GLY A 123 6.22 6.15 -13.53
CA GLY A 123 5.75 6.58 -12.21
C GLY A 123 4.28 6.23 -11.97
N TYR A 124 3.43 6.47 -12.97
CA TYR A 124 2.01 6.09 -12.92
C TYR A 124 1.83 4.57 -12.76
N GLY A 125 2.52 3.80 -13.59
CA GLY A 125 2.45 2.33 -13.56
C GLY A 125 2.96 1.75 -12.25
N MET A 126 4.07 2.27 -11.73
CA MET A 126 4.66 1.88 -10.45
C MET A 126 3.70 2.17 -9.28
N MET A 127 3.13 3.37 -9.22
CA MET A 127 2.21 3.75 -8.17
C MET A 127 0.96 2.87 -8.17
N ARG A 128 0.40 2.59 -9.35
CA ARG A 128 -0.75 1.69 -9.49
C ARG A 128 -0.43 0.27 -9.05
N TRP A 129 0.71 -0.27 -9.46
CA TRP A 129 1.13 -1.62 -9.07
C TRP A 129 1.34 -1.72 -7.57
N PHE A 130 2.07 -0.78 -7.00
CA PHE A 130 2.35 -0.72 -5.57
C PHE A 130 1.06 -0.56 -4.74
N ALA A 131 0.19 0.36 -5.14
CA ALA A 131 -1.09 0.58 -4.47
C ALA A 131 -1.98 -0.67 -4.47
N ARG A 132 -2.07 -1.35 -5.61
CA ARG A 132 -2.83 -2.60 -5.71
C ARG A 132 -2.30 -3.67 -4.78
N GLN A 133 -1.00 -3.87 -4.78
CA GLN A 133 -0.36 -4.86 -3.90
C GLN A 133 -0.65 -4.56 -2.43
N TYR A 134 -0.55 -3.31 -2.05
CA TYR A 134 -0.80 -2.88 -0.68
C TYR A 134 -2.28 -3.01 -0.26
N ILE A 135 -3.21 -2.72 -1.16
CA ILE A 135 -4.65 -2.94 -0.93
C ILE A 135 -4.93 -4.42 -0.67
N GLU A 136 -4.35 -5.32 -1.47
CA GLU A 136 -4.52 -6.76 -1.28
C GLU A 136 -3.96 -7.24 0.07
N ASP A 137 -2.78 -6.76 0.47
CA ASP A 137 -2.20 -7.08 1.77
C ASP A 137 -3.08 -6.59 2.93
N CYS A 138 -3.65 -5.38 2.84
CA CYS A 138 -4.60 -4.85 3.82
C CYS A 138 -5.91 -5.66 3.85
N TYR A 139 -6.45 -5.99 2.69
CA TYR A 139 -7.66 -6.80 2.57
C TYR A 139 -7.48 -8.20 3.16
N GLU A 140 -6.38 -8.87 2.81
CA GLU A 140 -6.05 -10.20 3.35
C GLU A 140 -5.90 -10.16 4.87
N LEU A 141 -5.19 -9.16 5.40
CA LEU A 141 -5.04 -8.99 6.85
C LEU A 141 -6.40 -8.77 7.55
N ALA A 142 -7.26 -7.93 6.99
CA ALA A 142 -8.59 -7.68 7.53
C ALA A 142 -9.48 -8.93 7.49
N CYS A 143 -9.42 -9.71 6.41
CA CYS A 143 -10.15 -10.98 6.29
C CYS A 143 -9.67 -12.01 7.33
N ARG A 144 -8.35 -12.21 7.43
CA ARG A 144 -7.78 -13.14 8.39
C ARG A 144 -8.01 -12.72 9.85
N ALA A 145 -7.99 -11.41 10.14
CA ALA A 145 -8.35 -10.90 11.46
C ALA A 145 -9.80 -11.27 11.83
N ARG A 146 -10.72 -11.11 10.88
CA ARG A 146 -12.11 -11.52 11.04
C ARG A 146 -12.22 -13.01 11.30
N ASP A 147 -11.58 -13.84 10.48
CA ASP A 147 -11.68 -15.29 10.57
C ASP A 147 -11.15 -15.81 11.93
N ASN A 148 -10.07 -15.22 12.44
CA ASN A 148 -9.55 -15.53 13.77
C ASN A 148 -10.51 -15.10 14.89
N ALA A 149 -11.17 -13.94 14.76
CA ALA A 149 -12.18 -13.51 15.74
C ALA A 149 -13.40 -14.45 15.78
N ILE A 150 -13.85 -14.91 14.62
CA ILE A 150 -14.94 -15.90 14.51
C ILE A 150 -14.54 -17.24 15.16
N THR A 151 -13.33 -17.71 14.92
CA THR A 151 -12.81 -18.96 15.50
C THR A 151 -12.75 -18.88 17.03
N ILE A 152 -12.27 -17.76 17.57
CA ILE A 152 -12.20 -17.56 19.03
C ILE A 152 -13.60 -17.53 19.67
N GLU A 153 -14.57 -16.88 19.04
CA GLU A 153 -15.95 -16.87 19.53
C GLU A 153 -16.60 -18.27 19.49
N ALA A 154 -16.31 -19.04 18.45
CA ALA A 154 -16.82 -20.41 18.32
C ALA A 154 -16.23 -21.34 19.40
N GLU A 155 -14.93 -21.26 19.67
CA GLU A 155 -14.28 -22.05 20.73
C GLU A 155 -14.77 -21.65 22.11
N ALA A 156 -15.00 -20.37 22.39
CA ALA A 156 -15.52 -19.90 23.68
C ALA A 156 -16.94 -20.39 23.98
N LYS A 157 -17.73 -20.69 22.95
CA LYS A 157 -19.10 -21.24 23.12
C LYS A 157 -19.16 -22.74 23.37
N VAL A 158 -18.06 -23.45 23.14
CA VAL A 158 -17.99 -24.94 23.31
C VAL A 158 -17.44 -25.33 24.69
N VAL A 159 -16.96 -24.41 25.50
CA VAL A 159 -16.52 -24.67 26.87
C VAL A 159 -17.74 -24.66 27.78
N PRO A 160 -18.18 -25.84 28.31
CA PRO A 160 -19.32 -25.91 29.22
C PRO A 160 -19.01 -25.28 30.58
#